data_81b122b7a5b98ac50735056bd265359f
#
_entry.id   81b122b7a5b98ac50735056bd265359f
#
_cell.length_a   1.000
_cell.length_b   1.000
_cell.length_c   1.000
_cell.angle_alpha   90.00
_cell.angle_beta   90.00
_cell.angle_gamma   90.00
#
_symmetry.space_group_name_H-M   'P 1'
#
loop_
_entity.id
_entity.type
_entity.pdbx_description
1 polymer ?
#
loop_
_entity_poly.entity_id
_entity_poly.type
_entity_poly.pdbx_seq_one_letter_code
_entity_poly.pdbx_strand_id
1 'polypeptide(L)'
;LWNFFFETGFVYPKKYDFMARERASYRRLYEKLYGENTHISRHIIYQENGKVYGHAAMLRTYEKTWMIHHHAAISQKKKAGLVVMDQLGRHTGDYHTLESSMMDYIICYFRPENRFPNRVFGDVAKNVGNQKQCSIDTFAYFHTERKVLVDNLVSPWSLELATFTELAELKDYYEQKSGGLFVQAL
;
A
#
# COMPACT_ATOMS: atom_id res chain seq x y z
N LEU A 1 -11.10 14.91 4.83
CA LEU A 1 -10.64 13.50 4.86
C LEU A 1 -10.77 12.84 6.23
N TRP A 2 -10.46 13.54 7.33
CA TRP A 2 -10.50 12.94 8.66
C TRP A 2 -11.83 12.23 8.95
N ASN A 3 -12.95 12.95 8.89
CA ASN A 3 -14.29 12.36 9.14
C ASN A 3 -14.61 11.25 8.12
N PHE A 4 -14.23 11.45 6.86
CA PHE A 4 -14.42 10.48 5.80
C PHE A 4 -13.76 9.12 6.11
N PHE A 5 -12.57 9.08 6.69
CA PHE A 5 -11.91 7.83 7.05
C PHE A 5 -12.61 7.07 8.18
N PHE A 6 -13.27 7.78 9.10
CA PHE A 6 -14.09 7.14 10.11
C PHE A 6 -15.44 6.67 9.54
N GLU A 7 -16.11 7.49 8.72
CA GLU A 7 -17.37 7.14 8.06
C GLU A 7 -17.27 5.92 7.15
N THR A 8 -16.15 5.77 6.46
CA THR A 8 -15.92 4.63 5.55
C THR A 8 -15.47 3.35 6.27
N GLY A 9 -15.20 3.42 7.58
CA GLY A 9 -14.63 2.31 8.33
C GLY A 9 -13.16 2.02 7.98
N PHE A 10 -12.51 2.90 7.24
CA PHE A 10 -11.08 2.79 6.95
C PHE A 10 -10.27 2.81 8.26
N VAL A 11 -10.64 3.70 9.18
CA VAL A 11 -10.19 3.63 10.57
C VAL A 11 -11.23 2.82 11.35
N TYR A 12 -10.87 1.66 11.83
CA TYR A 12 -11.76 0.78 12.57
C TYR A 12 -11.75 1.06 14.08
N PRO A 13 -12.83 0.69 14.82
CA PRO A 13 -13.06 1.10 16.22
C PRO A 13 -11.87 0.91 17.16
N LYS A 14 -11.14 -0.19 17.05
CA LYS A 14 -9.96 -0.46 17.90
C LYS A 14 -8.86 0.62 17.82
N LYS A 15 -8.87 1.44 16.77
CA LYS A 15 -7.87 2.50 16.56
C LYS A 15 -8.40 3.90 16.90
N TYR A 16 -9.69 4.07 17.24
CA TYR A 16 -10.27 5.39 17.38
C TYR A 16 -9.58 6.24 18.45
N ASP A 17 -9.35 5.71 19.65
CA ASP A 17 -8.74 6.46 20.73
C ASP A 17 -7.30 6.85 20.45
N PHE A 18 -6.54 5.96 19.81
CA PHE A 18 -5.19 6.25 19.37
C PHE A 18 -5.17 7.34 18.30
N MET A 19 -5.97 7.17 17.26
CA MET A 19 -6.05 8.11 16.14
C MET A 19 -6.56 9.48 16.59
N ALA A 20 -7.55 9.53 17.50
CA ALA A 20 -8.08 10.79 18.00
C ALA A 20 -7.04 11.62 18.76
N ARG A 21 -6.19 10.99 19.55
CA ARG A 21 -5.08 11.65 20.24
C ARG A 21 -4.04 12.21 19.29
N GLU A 22 -3.78 11.51 18.19
CA GLU A 22 -2.77 11.87 17.20
C GLU A 22 -3.32 12.72 16.03
N ARG A 23 -4.56 13.21 16.13
CA ARG A 23 -5.23 13.96 15.05
C ARG A 23 -4.40 15.09 14.45
N ALA A 24 -3.76 15.90 15.31
CA ALA A 24 -2.95 17.02 14.86
C ALA A 24 -1.67 16.56 14.13
N SER A 25 -1.06 15.46 14.57
CA SER A 25 0.10 14.85 13.93
C SER A 25 -0.26 14.28 12.55
N TYR A 26 -1.39 13.58 12.43
CA TYR A 26 -1.90 13.10 11.14
C TYR A 26 -2.23 14.23 10.18
N ARG A 27 -2.82 15.32 10.65
CA ARG A 27 -3.11 16.47 9.82
C ARG A 27 -1.83 17.06 9.23
N ARG A 28 -0.83 17.33 10.06
CA ARG A 28 0.48 17.84 9.61
C ARG A 28 1.16 16.87 8.63
N LEU A 29 1.08 15.57 8.89
CA LEU A 29 1.61 14.55 7.98
C LEU A 29 0.96 14.61 6.61
N TYR A 30 -0.37 14.70 6.54
CA TYR A 30 -1.09 14.78 5.26
C TYR A 30 -0.84 16.09 4.52
N GLU A 31 -0.77 17.23 5.22
CA GLU A 31 -0.39 18.51 4.64
C GLU A 31 1.01 18.43 4.03
N LYS A 32 1.96 17.84 4.75
CA LYS A 32 3.33 17.65 4.28
C LYS A 32 3.40 16.66 3.10
N LEU A 33 2.72 15.53 3.15
CA LEU A 33 2.77 14.53 2.09
C LEU A 33 2.08 15.02 0.81
N TYR A 34 0.85 15.47 0.91
CA TYR A 34 0.01 15.74 -0.27
C TYR A 34 0.01 17.20 -0.71
N GLY A 35 0.51 18.12 0.11
CA GLY A 35 0.67 19.53 -0.23
C GLY A 35 2.07 19.89 -0.67
N GLU A 36 3.09 19.40 0.03
CA GLU A 36 4.48 19.82 -0.17
C GLU A 36 5.32 18.81 -0.94
N ASN A 37 5.06 17.49 -0.75
CA ASN A 37 5.90 16.41 -1.27
C ASN A 37 5.23 15.62 -2.39
N THR A 38 4.68 16.33 -3.37
CA THR A 38 3.97 15.73 -4.51
C THR A 38 4.84 14.87 -5.41
N HIS A 39 6.17 14.93 -5.29
CA HIS A 39 7.10 14.07 -6.02
C HIS A 39 7.20 12.64 -5.47
N ILE A 40 6.77 12.43 -4.21
CA ILE A 40 6.73 11.10 -3.58
C ILE A 40 5.32 10.65 -3.20
N SER A 41 4.32 11.48 -3.42
CA SER A 41 2.95 11.17 -3.07
C SER A 41 1.96 11.63 -4.12
N ARG A 42 0.87 10.90 -4.25
CA ARG A 42 -0.29 11.25 -5.08
C ARG A 42 -1.56 11.00 -4.29
N HIS A 43 -2.52 11.90 -4.50
CA HIS A 43 -3.76 11.91 -3.76
C HIS A 43 -4.92 12.17 -4.72
N ILE A 44 -5.81 11.21 -4.85
CA ILE A 44 -6.98 11.26 -5.73
C ILE A 44 -8.22 11.29 -4.87
N ILE A 45 -9.06 12.31 -5.08
CA ILE A 45 -10.30 12.50 -4.34
C ILE A 45 -11.45 12.60 -5.33
N TYR A 46 -12.51 11.83 -5.07
CA TYR A 46 -13.82 12.05 -5.69
C TYR A 46 -14.72 12.80 -4.72
N GLN A 47 -15.11 14.02 -5.11
CA GLN A 47 -16.01 14.85 -4.29
C GLN A 47 -17.12 15.47 -5.15
N GLU A 48 -18.27 15.69 -4.53
CA GLU A 48 -19.41 16.43 -5.08
C GLU A 48 -19.93 17.38 -4.01
N ASN A 49 -20.23 18.63 -4.38
CA ASN A 49 -20.78 19.65 -3.48
C ASN A 49 -20.02 19.77 -2.14
N GLY A 50 -18.69 19.71 -2.19
CA GLY A 50 -17.82 19.79 -1.02
C GLY A 50 -17.75 18.53 -0.15
N LYS A 51 -18.51 17.48 -0.47
CA LYS A 51 -18.47 16.19 0.23
C LYS A 51 -17.58 15.20 -0.49
N VAL A 52 -16.65 14.55 0.24
CA VAL A 52 -15.79 13.48 -0.27
C VAL A 52 -16.55 12.16 -0.25
N TYR A 53 -16.53 11.45 -1.37
CA TYR A 53 -17.16 10.14 -1.57
C TYR A 53 -16.17 9.01 -1.83
N GLY A 54 -15.01 9.33 -2.36
CA GLY A 54 -13.96 8.37 -2.64
C GLY A 54 -12.57 8.99 -2.48
N HIS A 55 -11.62 8.16 -2.11
CA HIS A 55 -10.24 8.56 -1.88
C HIS A 55 -9.32 7.40 -2.24
N ALA A 56 -8.24 7.70 -2.94
CA ALA A 56 -7.11 6.80 -3.14
C ALA A 56 -5.81 7.60 -3.02
N ALA A 57 -4.79 6.98 -2.46
CA ALA A 57 -3.47 7.59 -2.38
C ALA A 57 -2.38 6.61 -2.78
N MET A 58 -1.33 7.15 -3.37
CA MET A 58 -0.08 6.47 -3.64
C MET A 58 1.08 7.16 -2.95
N LEU A 59 2.05 6.38 -2.53
CA LEU A 59 3.29 6.85 -1.93
C LEU A 59 4.47 6.12 -2.56
N ARG A 60 5.50 6.83 -2.99
CA ARG A 60 6.75 6.24 -3.42
C ARG A 60 7.50 5.73 -2.19
N THR A 61 7.52 4.42 -2.01
CA THR A 61 8.09 3.75 -0.83
C THR A 61 9.53 3.31 -1.03
N TYR A 62 9.90 3.01 -2.28
CA TYR A 62 11.26 2.70 -2.69
C TYR A 62 11.63 3.52 -3.92
N GLU A 63 12.87 3.43 -4.36
CA GLU A 63 13.40 4.30 -5.42
C GLU A 63 12.53 4.33 -6.67
N LYS A 64 12.05 3.15 -7.11
CA LYS A 64 11.24 3.00 -8.32
C LYS A 64 9.88 2.35 -8.09
N THR A 65 9.44 2.31 -6.82
CA THR A 65 8.22 1.61 -6.43
C THR A 65 7.23 2.51 -5.73
N TRP A 66 6.03 2.53 -6.26
CA TRP A 66 4.89 3.24 -5.68
C TRP A 66 3.92 2.27 -5.00
N MET A 67 3.50 2.59 -3.81
CA MET A 67 2.53 1.82 -3.04
C MET A 67 1.16 2.49 -3.07
N ILE A 68 0.14 1.76 -3.50
CA ILE A 68 -1.26 2.14 -3.28
C ILE A 68 -1.59 1.80 -1.83
N HIS A 69 -1.87 2.80 -1.02
CA HIS A 69 -1.99 2.54 0.42
C HIS A 69 -3.30 2.97 1.06
N HIS A 70 -3.96 3.99 0.61
CA HIS A 70 -5.21 4.46 1.18
C HIS A 70 -6.30 4.45 0.12
N HIS A 71 -7.11 3.41 0.10
CA HIS A 71 -8.31 3.36 -0.72
C HIS A 71 -9.54 3.25 0.17
N ALA A 72 -10.43 4.23 0.07
CA ALA A 72 -11.68 4.27 0.82
C ALA A 72 -12.79 4.91 0.00
N ALA A 73 -14.02 4.45 0.19
CA ALA A 73 -15.19 5.00 -0.47
C ALA A 73 -16.44 4.87 0.40
N ILE A 74 -17.34 5.85 0.31
CA ILE A 74 -18.65 5.80 0.96
C ILE A 74 -19.52 4.81 0.21
N SER A 75 -20.03 3.80 0.91
CA SER A 75 -20.83 2.71 0.34
C SER A 75 -22.16 3.18 -0.27
N GLN A 76 -22.75 4.25 0.28
CA GLN A 76 -24.01 4.83 -0.21
C GLN A 76 -23.87 5.49 -1.59
N LYS A 77 -22.68 5.93 -1.99
CA LYS A 77 -22.43 6.46 -3.33
C LYS A 77 -21.89 5.34 -4.19
N LYS A 78 -22.78 4.68 -4.91
CA LYS A 78 -22.43 3.59 -5.84
C LYS A 78 -21.33 4.04 -6.81
N LYS A 79 -20.29 3.20 -6.95
CA LYS A 79 -19.14 3.41 -7.85
C LYS A 79 -18.06 4.41 -7.37
N ALA A 80 -18.21 5.11 -6.25
CA ALA A 80 -17.19 6.08 -5.82
C ALA A 80 -15.79 5.44 -5.70
N GLY A 81 -15.71 4.23 -5.15
CA GLY A 81 -14.46 3.47 -5.08
C GLY A 81 -13.88 3.12 -6.46
N LEU A 82 -14.75 2.77 -7.42
CA LEU A 82 -14.32 2.47 -8.79
C LEU A 82 -13.84 3.73 -9.53
N VAL A 83 -14.49 4.88 -9.30
CA VAL A 83 -14.08 6.16 -9.91
C VAL A 83 -12.65 6.52 -9.50
N VAL A 84 -12.32 6.45 -8.21
CA VAL A 84 -10.96 6.77 -7.76
C VAL A 84 -9.94 5.73 -8.21
N MET A 85 -10.32 4.46 -8.34
CA MET A 85 -9.45 3.42 -8.89
C MET A 85 -9.22 3.57 -10.40
N ASP A 86 -10.23 3.96 -11.18
CA ASP A 86 -10.08 4.28 -12.60
C ASP A 86 -9.11 5.44 -12.80
N GLN A 87 -9.25 6.50 -12.01
CA GLN A 87 -8.33 7.65 -12.07
C GLN A 87 -6.90 7.27 -11.64
N LEU A 88 -6.77 6.37 -10.65
CA LEU A 88 -5.47 5.84 -10.26
C LEU A 88 -4.83 5.05 -11.42
N GLY A 89 -5.61 4.20 -12.08
CA GLY A 89 -5.16 3.43 -13.25
C GLY A 89 -4.73 4.34 -14.41
N ARG A 90 -5.51 5.39 -14.72
CA ARG A 90 -5.15 6.40 -15.73
C ARG A 90 -3.84 7.11 -15.36
N HIS A 91 -3.74 7.60 -14.13
CA HIS A 91 -2.51 8.24 -13.64
C HIS A 91 -1.30 7.31 -13.80
N THR A 92 -1.43 6.04 -13.43
CA THR A 92 -0.37 5.04 -13.62
C THR A 92 -0.03 4.87 -15.10
N GLY A 93 -1.05 4.71 -15.96
CA GLY A 93 -0.87 4.56 -17.40
C GLY A 93 -0.16 5.73 -18.05
N ASP A 94 -0.45 6.95 -17.60
CA ASP A 94 0.15 8.17 -18.13
C ASP A 94 1.60 8.40 -17.66
N TYR A 95 1.90 7.97 -16.42
CA TYR A 95 3.17 8.32 -15.76
C TYR A 95 4.22 7.20 -15.76
N HIS A 96 3.84 5.93 -15.85
CA HIS A 96 4.81 4.82 -15.79
C HIS A 96 5.88 4.86 -16.91
N THR A 97 5.56 5.46 -18.06
CA THR A 97 6.51 5.62 -19.17
C THR A 97 7.49 6.77 -18.98
N LEU A 98 7.25 7.64 -18.01
CA LEU A 98 8.11 8.77 -17.70
C LEU A 98 9.19 8.35 -16.70
N GLU A 99 10.44 8.33 -17.10
CA GLU A 99 11.56 7.98 -16.22
C GLU A 99 11.60 8.83 -14.94
N SER A 100 11.26 10.11 -15.04
CA SER A 100 11.19 11.02 -13.89
C SER A 100 10.11 10.67 -12.87
N SER A 101 9.13 9.84 -13.22
CA SER A 101 8.10 9.37 -12.30
C SER A 101 8.61 8.33 -11.30
N MET A 102 9.71 7.66 -11.62
CA MET A 102 10.24 6.53 -10.84
C MET A 102 9.14 5.50 -10.51
N MET A 103 8.38 5.09 -11.53
CA MET A 103 7.19 4.23 -11.39
C MET A 103 7.36 2.93 -12.20
N ASP A 104 8.43 2.20 -11.92
CA ASP A 104 8.68 0.90 -12.55
C ASP A 104 7.78 -0.19 -11.94
N TYR A 105 7.50 -0.08 -10.63
CA TYR A 105 6.69 -1.03 -9.89
C TYR A 105 5.56 -0.35 -9.11
N ILE A 106 4.44 -1.07 -9.01
CA ILE A 106 3.32 -0.70 -8.15
C ILE A 106 3.02 -1.86 -7.22
N ILE A 107 2.99 -1.58 -5.92
CA ILE A 107 2.64 -2.55 -4.89
C ILE A 107 1.39 -2.12 -4.14
N CYS A 108 0.66 -3.07 -3.60
CA CYS A 108 -0.37 -2.79 -2.63
C CYS A 108 -0.46 -3.94 -1.62
N TYR A 109 -0.76 -3.60 -0.37
CA TYR A 109 -1.01 -4.58 0.69
C TYR A 109 -2.48 -4.60 1.04
N PHE A 110 -3.09 -5.76 1.06
CA PHE A 110 -4.48 -5.92 1.47
C PHE A 110 -4.68 -7.22 2.24
N ARG A 111 -5.73 -7.26 3.05
CA ARG A 111 -6.12 -8.49 3.73
C ARG A 111 -6.93 -9.37 2.79
N PRO A 112 -6.64 -10.67 2.69
CA PRO A 112 -7.37 -11.59 1.78
C PRO A 112 -8.90 -11.59 2.02
N GLU A 113 -9.33 -11.39 3.28
CA GLU A 113 -10.75 -11.34 3.66
C GLU A 113 -11.45 -10.06 3.20
N ASN A 114 -10.69 -9.01 2.85
CA ASN A 114 -11.26 -7.78 2.33
C ASN A 114 -11.69 -7.97 0.87
N ARG A 115 -13.00 -8.15 0.68
CA ARG A 115 -13.59 -8.49 -0.61
C ARG A 115 -13.26 -7.52 -1.73
N PHE A 116 -13.25 -6.21 -1.44
CA PHE A 116 -13.05 -5.21 -2.49
C PHE A 116 -11.62 -5.26 -3.05
N PRO A 117 -10.54 -5.07 -2.27
CA PRO A 117 -9.19 -5.12 -2.82
C PRO A 117 -8.83 -6.52 -3.33
N ASN A 118 -9.35 -7.59 -2.74
CA ASN A 118 -9.13 -8.94 -3.26
C ASN A 118 -9.71 -9.11 -4.67
N ARG A 119 -10.91 -8.59 -4.95
CA ARG A 119 -11.48 -8.60 -6.31
C ARG A 119 -10.72 -7.68 -7.27
N VAL A 120 -10.32 -6.51 -6.84
CA VAL A 120 -9.63 -5.54 -7.70
C VAL A 120 -8.20 -5.99 -7.99
N PHE A 121 -7.38 -6.21 -6.97
CA PHE A 121 -5.96 -6.54 -7.15
C PHE A 121 -5.73 -8.04 -7.34
N GLY A 122 -6.41 -8.88 -6.58
CA GLY A 122 -6.30 -10.34 -6.69
C GLY A 122 -6.77 -10.87 -8.05
N ASP A 123 -7.90 -10.38 -8.54
CA ASP A 123 -8.42 -10.82 -9.84
C ASP A 123 -7.56 -10.24 -11.00
N VAL A 124 -6.98 -9.05 -10.86
CA VAL A 124 -6.02 -8.53 -11.86
C VAL A 124 -4.83 -9.48 -11.98
N ALA A 125 -4.21 -9.88 -10.87
CA ALA A 125 -3.05 -10.78 -10.91
C ALA A 125 -3.42 -12.16 -11.51
N LYS A 126 -4.58 -12.69 -11.17
CA LYS A 126 -5.09 -13.95 -11.76
C LYS A 126 -5.34 -13.83 -13.26
N ASN A 127 -5.92 -12.71 -13.71
CA ASN A 127 -6.25 -12.49 -15.13
C ASN A 127 -5.01 -12.23 -15.99
N VAL A 128 -4.01 -11.54 -15.45
CA VAL A 128 -2.70 -11.37 -16.14
C VAL A 128 -2.03 -12.73 -16.32
N GLY A 129 -2.12 -13.64 -15.36
CA GLY A 129 -1.62 -15.01 -15.45
C GLY A 129 -0.10 -15.13 -15.66
N ASN A 130 0.63 -14.04 -15.51
CA ASN A 130 2.08 -13.98 -15.65
C ASN A 130 2.70 -13.37 -14.38
N GLN A 131 3.28 -14.22 -13.56
CA GLN A 131 3.86 -13.82 -12.28
C GLN A 131 5.05 -12.85 -12.41
N LYS A 132 5.71 -12.79 -13.57
CA LYS A 132 6.77 -11.79 -13.85
C LYS A 132 6.22 -10.40 -14.19
N GLN A 133 4.93 -10.29 -14.44
CA GLN A 133 4.25 -9.01 -14.73
C GLN A 133 3.33 -8.58 -13.59
N CYS A 134 2.70 -9.53 -12.92
CA CYS A 134 1.83 -9.27 -11.78
C CYS A 134 1.78 -10.50 -10.87
N SER A 135 2.27 -10.39 -9.65
CA SER A 135 2.30 -11.48 -8.68
C SER A 135 1.51 -11.14 -7.41
N ILE A 136 1.16 -12.18 -6.67
CA ILE A 136 0.62 -12.08 -5.32
C ILE A 136 1.47 -12.95 -4.40
N ASP A 137 2.00 -12.30 -3.37
CA ASP A 137 2.70 -12.96 -2.27
C ASP A 137 1.89 -12.84 -0.98
N THR A 138 1.87 -13.91 -0.20
CA THR A 138 1.14 -13.94 1.07
C THR A 138 2.11 -13.88 2.24
N PHE A 139 1.91 -12.89 3.11
CA PHE A 139 2.76 -12.65 4.27
C PHE A 139 1.96 -12.82 5.56
N ALA A 140 2.59 -13.38 6.57
CA ALA A 140 2.11 -13.28 7.93
C ALA A 140 2.47 -11.88 8.47
N TYR A 141 1.45 -11.11 8.89
CA TYR A 141 1.67 -9.81 9.52
C TYR A 141 1.53 -9.93 11.03
N PHE A 142 2.54 -9.49 11.75
CA PHE A 142 2.49 -9.37 13.20
C PHE A 142 3.08 -8.02 13.63
N HIS A 143 2.67 -7.56 14.79
CA HIS A 143 3.19 -6.36 15.43
C HIS A 143 3.55 -6.69 16.87
N THR A 144 4.76 -6.36 17.28
CA THR A 144 5.26 -6.54 18.63
C THR A 144 6.19 -5.38 19.01
N GLU A 145 6.35 -5.15 20.30
CA GLU A 145 7.32 -4.17 20.78
C GLU A 145 8.73 -4.69 20.54
N ARG A 146 9.62 -3.82 20.06
CA ARG A 146 11.02 -4.15 19.75
C ARG A 146 11.74 -4.84 20.92
N LYS A 147 11.48 -4.37 22.14
CA LYS A 147 12.09 -4.92 23.36
C LYS A 147 11.76 -6.40 23.57
N VAL A 148 10.53 -6.79 23.28
CA VAL A 148 10.07 -8.19 23.41
C VAL A 148 10.78 -9.12 22.43
N LEU A 149 11.09 -8.66 21.22
CA LEU A 149 11.80 -9.47 20.21
C LEU A 149 13.25 -9.77 20.63
N VAL A 150 13.97 -8.77 21.13
CA VAL A 150 15.37 -8.94 21.49
C VAL A 150 15.55 -9.83 22.72
N ASP A 151 14.65 -9.68 23.70
CA ASP A 151 14.75 -10.41 24.99
C ASP A 151 14.32 -11.88 24.86
N ASN A 152 13.61 -12.27 23.78
CA ASN A 152 13.06 -13.60 23.59
C ASN A 152 13.70 -14.41 22.43
N LEU A 153 14.79 -13.93 21.86
CA LEU A 153 15.58 -14.75 20.93
C LEU A 153 16.28 -15.87 21.71
N VAL A 154 15.77 -17.08 21.55
CA VAL A 154 16.32 -18.25 22.21
C VAL A 154 17.42 -18.83 21.32
N SER A 155 18.63 -19.05 21.91
CA SER A 155 19.69 -19.83 21.23
C SER A 155 19.09 -21.11 20.57
N PRO A 156 19.45 -21.44 19.32
CA PRO A 156 20.60 -20.94 18.56
C PRO A 156 20.29 -19.75 17.59
N TRP A 157 19.18 -19.03 17.74
CA TRP A 157 18.76 -17.96 16.82
C TRP A 157 19.48 -16.65 17.12
N SER A 158 19.98 -15.99 16.06
CA SER A 158 20.54 -14.63 16.10
C SER A 158 19.88 -13.76 15.03
N LEU A 159 19.91 -12.45 15.24
CA LEU A 159 19.53 -11.46 14.22
C LEU A 159 20.80 -10.80 13.69
N GLU A 160 21.03 -10.96 12.40
CA GLU A 160 22.20 -10.42 11.70
C GLU A 160 21.77 -9.69 10.43
N LEU A 161 22.62 -8.82 9.90
CA LEU A 161 22.41 -8.22 8.61
C LEU A 161 22.62 -9.24 7.52
N ALA A 162 21.70 -9.31 6.55
CA ALA A 162 21.83 -10.21 5.42
C ALA A 162 23.06 -9.87 4.58
N THR A 163 23.80 -10.88 4.17
CA THR A 163 24.91 -10.80 3.23
C THR A 163 24.43 -10.84 1.79
N PHE A 164 25.32 -10.60 0.82
CA PHE A 164 25.01 -10.75 -0.59
C PHE A 164 24.55 -12.16 -0.97
N THR A 165 25.10 -13.20 -0.34
CA THR A 165 24.71 -14.59 -0.60
C THR A 165 23.26 -14.82 -0.18
N GLU A 166 22.88 -14.38 0.99
CA GLU A 166 21.52 -14.56 1.53
C GLU A 166 20.50 -13.72 0.73
N LEU A 167 20.91 -12.53 0.26
CA LEU A 167 20.06 -11.72 -0.63
C LEU A 167 19.88 -12.39 -2.01
N ALA A 168 20.92 -13.04 -2.54
CA ALA A 168 20.80 -13.82 -3.77
C ALA A 168 19.89 -15.03 -3.60
N GLU A 169 20.03 -15.78 -2.50
CA GLU A 169 19.14 -16.90 -2.16
C GLU A 169 17.69 -16.46 -2.01
N LEU A 170 17.45 -15.31 -1.37
CA LEU A 170 16.12 -14.72 -1.23
C LEU A 170 15.53 -14.37 -2.60
N LYS A 171 16.32 -13.78 -3.48
CA LYS A 171 15.91 -13.46 -4.85
C LYS A 171 15.51 -14.73 -5.60
N ASP A 172 16.37 -15.75 -5.59
CA ASP A 172 16.12 -17.04 -6.27
C ASP A 172 14.86 -17.71 -5.73
N TYR A 173 14.65 -17.68 -4.40
CA TYR A 173 13.44 -18.18 -3.77
C TYR A 173 12.18 -17.48 -4.33
N TYR A 174 12.15 -16.15 -4.38
CA TYR A 174 10.99 -15.42 -4.89
C TYR A 174 10.81 -15.58 -6.40
N GLU A 175 11.89 -15.71 -7.18
CA GLU A 175 11.79 -16.01 -8.60
C GLU A 175 11.10 -17.35 -8.87
N GLN A 176 11.43 -18.36 -8.10
CA GLN A 176 10.79 -19.69 -8.19
C GLN A 176 9.38 -19.72 -7.63
N LYS A 177 9.12 -18.96 -6.56
CA LYS A 177 7.84 -18.99 -5.85
C LYS A 177 6.75 -18.15 -6.52
N SER A 178 7.09 -16.94 -6.98
CA SER A 178 6.12 -15.95 -7.44
C SER A 178 6.61 -15.04 -8.58
N GLY A 179 7.65 -15.46 -9.30
CA GLY A 179 8.18 -14.71 -10.44
C GLY A 179 9.13 -13.56 -10.10
N GLY A 180 9.48 -13.36 -8.83
CA GLY A 180 10.54 -12.45 -8.37
C GLY A 180 10.19 -10.98 -8.25
N LEU A 181 9.00 -10.54 -8.68
CA LEU A 181 8.61 -9.12 -8.67
C LEU A 181 8.72 -8.47 -7.30
N PHE A 182 8.40 -9.20 -6.23
CA PHE A 182 8.45 -8.64 -4.88
C PHE A 182 9.85 -8.11 -4.52
N VAL A 183 10.90 -8.92 -4.78
CA VAL A 183 12.28 -8.51 -4.48
C VAL A 183 12.78 -7.42 -5.43
N GLN A 184 12.31 -7.43 -6.67
CA GLN A 184 12.65 -6.36 -7.64
C GLN A 184 12.02 -5.02 -7.30
N ALA A 185 10.87 -5.02 -6.63
CA ALA A 185 10.14 -3.82 -6.24
C ALA A 185 10.66 -3.18 -4.93
N LEU A 186 11.49 -3.87 -4.15
CA LEU A 186 12.12 -3.34 -2.94
C LEU A 186 13.41 -2.59 -3.24
#